data_67b71b81b5d7dfea86634d400733d300
#
_entry.id   67b71b81b5d7dfea86634d400733d300
#
_cell.length_a   1.000
_cell.length_b   1.000
_cell.length_c   1.000
_cell.angle_alpha   90.00
_cell.angle_beta   90.00
_cell.angle_gamma   90.00
#
_symmetry.space_group_name_H-M   'P 1'
#
loop_
_entity.id
_entity.type
_entity.pdbx_description
1 polymer ?
#
loop_
_entity_poly.entity_id
_entity_poly.type
_entity_poly.pdbx_seq_one_letter_code
_entity_poly.pdbx_strand_id
1 'polypeptide(L)'
;MSRAGAPVATRNTPSAQPTSSAFVAGVNPYRAAYWDPAYEPTATDLLCVFRVQPKPGVDLIEAAAAVAAESSTGTWTEVWSNALTDLEKYKARCYRVEGDLAYVAYPIDLFEEGSIVNIMSSIVGNVFGFKAVAALRLEDMRIPFALVKTFPGPPTGIENERARLNKYGRPLLGGTVKPKLGLSPKNYARVVYECLVGGLDTTKDDENMNSQPFNRWRDRFAFVMEAVHKAEAETGEAKGHWLNVTAASAEETLERVEYAAQLGSRYVMSDYLTLGFAAHQSLVKRAGQLGLMVHVHRAMHAVIDRQAHHGISFLVLAKWLRLAGGDHLHTGTVVGKLEGNRAATMAVAAMLREDFVPADPAAGVYFDQEWASLKNLFPVASGGIHVLHIPALHEIYGNDAFWLFGGGTHGHPGGSRAGARANRAATEAVAAGRTLEQAAKDCPELRDAMALWANVTFED
;
A
#
# COMPACT_ATOMS: atom_id res chain seq x y z
N MET A 1 -59.15 -35.92 -1.19
CA MET A 1 -59.81 -35.53 0.07
C MET A 1 -58.74 -35.43 1.14
N SER A 2 -58.70 -34.43 1.84
CA SER A 2 -57.91 -33.98 3.00
C SER A 2 -57.12 -32.70 2.71
N ARG A 3 -57.63 -31.61 3.18
CA ARG A 3 -56.98 -30.27 3.21
C ARG A 3 -56.01 -30.22 4.41
N ALA A 4 -54.71 -30.04 4.14
CA ALA A 4 -53.77 -29.69 5.19
C ALA A 4 -53.83 -28.17 5.44
N GLY A 5 -54.03 -27.83 6.72
CA GLY A 5 -54.15 -26.44 7.16
C GLY A 5 -52.82 -25.68 7.10
N ALA A 6 -52.89 -24.43 6.72
CA ALA A 6 -51.77 -23.48 6.75
C ALA A 6 -51.38 -23.17 8.23
N PRO A 7 -50.07 -22.98 8.49
CA PRO A 7 -49.63 -22.59 9.83
C PRO A 7 -50.06 -21.13 10.14
N VAL A 8 -50.61 -20.95 11.32
CA VAL A 8 -50.97 -19.65 11.88
C VAL A 8 -49.72 -18.84 12.15
N ALA A 9 -49.60 -17.70 11.52
CA ALA A 9 -48.55 -16.73 11.83
C ALA A 9 -48.68 -16.26 13.28
N THR A 10 -47.72 -16.56 14.11
CA THR A 10 -47.57 -15.99 15.44
C THR A 10 -47.30 -14.48 15.28
N ARG A 11 -48.20 -13.67 15.77
CA ARG A 11 -48.02 -12.21 15.91
C ARG A 11 -46.84 -12.01 16.86
N ASN A 12 -45.71 -11.49 16.35
CA ASN A 12 -44.68 -10.90 17.18
C ASN A 12 -45.29 -9.71 17.93
N THR A 13 -45.45 -9.86 19.23
CA THR A 13 -45.74 -8.76 20.13
C THR A 13 -44.56 -7.80 20.05
N PRO A 14 -44.77 -6.48 19.84
CA PRO A 14 -43.67 -5.52 19.90
C PRO A 14 -43.03 -5.62 21.29
N SER A 15 -41.71 -5.81 21.36
CA SER A 15 -40.97 -5.68 22.62
C SER A 15 -41.32 -4.33 23.25
N ALA A 16 -41.67 -4.32 24.53
CA ALA A 16 -41.99 -3.10 25.27
C ALA A 16 -40.89 -2.06 25.05
N GLN A 17 -41.28 -0.86 24.60
CA GLN A 17 -40.35 0.25 24.55
C GLN A 17 -39.86 0.52 25.98
N PRO A 18 -38.52 0.74 26.16
CA PRO A 18 -38.03 1.10 27.50
C PRO A 18 -38.78 2.31 28.01
N THR A 19 -39.25 2.22 29.23
CA THR A 19 -39.97 3.29 29.90
C THR A 19 -39.08 4.54 29.97
N SER A 20 -39.63 5.69 29.61
CA SER A 20 -38.96 6.98 29.41
C SER A 20 -38.27 7.61 30.63
N SER A 21 -38.06 6.87 31.70
CA SER A 21 -37.52 7.40 32.97
C SER A 21 -35.96 7.47 33.05
N ALA A 22 -35.24 6.95 32.07
CA ALA A 22 -33.75 6.93 32.05
C ALA A 22 -33.14 7.79 30.93
N PHE A 23 -33.90 8.27 29.96
CA PHE A 23 -33.41 9.09 28.86
C PHE A 23 -33.58 10.58 29.15
N VAL A 24 -32.46 11.32 29.19
CA VAL A 24 -32.44 12.78 29.28
C VAL A 24 -31.90 13.33 27.96
N ALA A 25 -32.76 14.02 27.22
CA ALA A 25 -32.34 14.68 25.98
C ALA A 25 -31.36 15.82 26.28
N GLY A 26 -30.34 15.98 25.46
CA GLY A 26 -29.40 17.07 25.62
C GLY A 26 -28.12 16.87 24.81
N VAL A 27 -27.25 17.88 24.85
CA VAL A 27 -25.94 17.85 24.24
C VAL A 27 -24.89 17.82 25.35
N ASN A 28 -24.09 16.77 25.41
CA ASN A 28 -23.00 16.65 26.34
C ASN A 28 -21.65 16.88 25.60
N PRO A 29 -20.67 17.48 26.28
CA PRO A 29 -19.30 17.53 25.72
C PRO A 29 -18.77 16.11 25.41
N TYR A 30 -18.11 15.93 24.29
CA TYR A 30 -17.56 14.63 23.90
C TYR A 30 -16.54 14.10 24.92
N ARG A 31 -15.77 15.01 25.56
CA ARG A 31 -14.82 14.65 26.61
C ARG A 31 -15.48 13.91 27.79
N ALA A 32 -16.74 14.17 28.08
CA ALA A 32 -17.43 13.52 29.19
C ALA A 32 -17.68 12.03 28.96
N ALA A 33 -17.74 11.59 27.69
CA ALA A 33 -18.09 10.22 27.33
C ALA A 33 -16.96 9.43 26.61
N TYR A 34 -16.01 10.13 25.99
CA TYR A 34 -14.99 9.50 25.12
C TYR A 34 -13.54 9.82 25.52
N TRP A 35 -13.32 10.71 26.48
CA TRP A 35 -12.02 10.93 27.12
C TRP A 35 -11.91 10.06 28.36
N ASP A 36 -10.98 9.11 28.34
CA ASP A 36 -10.76 8.18 29.47
C ASP A 36 -9.24 7.95 29.67
N PRO A 37 -8.56 8.85 30.39
CA PRO A 37 -7.14 8.74 30.64
C PRO A 37 -6.76 7.57 31.55
N ALA A 38 -7.72 6.89 32.19
CA ALA A 38 -7.50 5.71 33.00
C ALA A 38 -7.64 4.41 32.19
N TYR A 39 -8.09 4.50 30.92
CA TYR A 39 -8.23 3.34 30.06
C TYR A 39 -6.87 2.76 29.68
N GLU A 40 -6.70 1.48 29.94
CA GLU A 40 -5.54 0.71 29.50
C GLU A 40 -5.89 -0.10 28.23
N PRO A 41 -5.29 0.23 27.07
CA PRO A 41 -5.59 -0.49 25.83
C PRO A 41 -5.29 -1.97 25.93
N THR A 42 -6.18 -2.79 25.41
CA THR A 42 -6.04 -4.24 25.38
C THR A 42 -5.30 -4.73 24.13
N ALA A 43 -4.91 -6.00 24.13
CA ALA A 43 -4.30 -6.63 22.97
C ALA A 43 -5.26 -6.72 21.75
N THR A 44 -6.57 -6.69 22.01
CA THR A 44 -7.61 -6.80 20.98
C THR A 44 -8.12 -5.46 20.47
N ASP A 45 -7.73 -4.34 21.08
CA ASP A 45 -8.13 -3.03 20.56
C ASP A 45 -7.37 -2.69 19.28
N LEU A 46 -8.05 -2.09 18.31
CA LEU A 46 -7.40 -1.37 17.24
C LEU A 46 -6.99 0.00 17.78
N LEU A 47 -5.72 0.34 17.69
CA LEU A 47 -5.20 1.61 18.19
C LEU A 47 -4.89 2.56 17.06
N CYS A 48 -5.27 3.82 17.21
CA CYS A 48 -4.89 4.89 16.28
C CYS A 48 -4.22 6.03 17.02
N VAL A 49 -3.27 6.69 16.37
CA VAL A 49 -2.77 7.98 16.79
C VAL A 49 -3.10 9.02 15.72
N PHE A 50 -3.77 10.07 16.16
CA PHE A 50 -4.16 11.19 15.31
C PHE A 50 -3.41 12.44 15.72
N ARG A 51 -2.90 13.17 14.75
CA ARG A 51 -2.50 14.56 14.96
C ARG A 51 -3.75 15.43 14.84
N VAL A 52 -4.10 16.10 15.92
CA VAL A 52 -5.35 16.88 16.02
C VAL A 52 -5.01 18.36 16.12
N GLN A 53 -5.48 19.13 15.17
CA GLN A 53 -5.42 20.58 15.21
C GLN A 53 -6.83 21.12 15.48
N PRO A 54 -7.17 21.53 16.72
CA PRO A 54 -8.49 22.03 17.02
C PRO A 54 -8.71 23.39 16.36
N LYS A 55 -9.97 23.75 16.11
CA LYS A 55 -10.32 25.11 15.72
C LYS A 55 -10.08 26.10 16.87
N PRO A 56 -9.83 27.38 16.56
CA PRO A 56 -9.71 28.41 17.60
C PRO A 56 -10.90 28.39 18.55
N GLY A 57 -10.61 28.35 19.86
CA GLY A 57 -11.61 28.32 20.92
C GLY A 57 -12.14 26.92 21.27
N VAL A 58 -11.69 25.86 20.59
CA VAL A 58 -11.98 24.47 20.96
C VAL A 58 -10.83 23.90 21.79
N ASP A 59 -11.14 23.30 22.92
CA ASP A 59 -10.18 22.57 23.74
C ASP A 59 -9.67 21.33 23.02
N LEU A 60 -8.35 21.02 23.11
CA LEU A 60 -7.74 19.91 22.42
C LEU A 60 -8.31 18.55 22.87
N ILE A 61 -8.60 18.38 24.17
CA ILE A 61 -9.17 17.13 24.69
C ILE A 61 -10.60 16.95 24.18
N GLU A 62 -11.39 18.04 24.09
CA GLU A 62 -12.73 18.00 23.49
C GLU A 62 -12.66 17.61 22.00
N ALA A 63 -11.72 18.19 21.25
CA ALA A 63 -11.53 17.83 19.83
C ALA A 63 -11.06 16.36 19.67
N ALA A 64 -10.16 15.89 20.51
CA ALA A 64 -9.68 14.50 20.50
C ALA A 64 -10.79 13.50 20.89
N ALA A 65 -11.59 13.84 21.89
CA ALA A 65 -12.78 13.05 22.27
C ALA A 65 -13.83 13.02 21.17
N ALA A 66 -14.02 14.16 20.46
CA ALA A 66 -14.91 14.22 19.30
C ALA A 66 -14.43 13.31 18.16
N VAL A 67 -13.09 13.18 17.95
CA VAL A 67 -12.53 12.22 16.98
C VAL A 67 -12.89 10.79 17.38
N ALA A 68 -12.74 10.41 18.65
CA ALA A 68 -13.12 9.09 19.16
C ALA A 68 -14.63 8.82 19.02
N ALA A 69 -15.44 9.83 19.31
CA ALA A 69 -16.91 9.73 19.22
C ALA A 69 -17.38 9.49 17.78
N GLU A 70 -17.01 10.39 16.86
CA GLU A 70 -17.49 10.37 15.46
C GLU A 70 -16.98 9.15 14.69
N SER A 71 -15.82 8.62 15.04
CA SER A 71 -15.26 7.41 14.43
C SER A 71 -15.72 6.10 15.07
N SER A 72 -16.64 6.15 16.05
CA SER A 72 -17.19 4.95 16.70
C SER A 72 -18.70 5.03 16.89
N THR A 73 -19.18 5.35 18.08
CA THR A 73 -20.60 5.25 18.46
C THR A 73 -21.26 6.60 18.70
N GLY A 74 -20.51 7.70 18.64
CA GLY A 74 -20.99 9.01 19.03
C GLY A 74 -21.87 9.69 18.01
N THR A 75 -22.78 10.51 18.53
CA THR A 75 -23.51 11.51 17.74
C THR A 75 -23.60 12.82 18.55
N TRP A 76 -23.99 13.91 17.92
CA TRP A 76 -23.96 15.25 18.51
C TRP A 76 -24.90 15.45 19.72
N THR A 77 -25.81 14.51 19.99
CA THR A 77 -26.80 14.57 21.07
C THR A 77 -27.03 13.21 21.71
N GLU A 78 -27.50 13.18 22.96
CA GLU A 78 -27.98 11.94 23.55
C GLU A 78 -29.17 11.40 22.77
N VAL A 79 -29.23 10.09 22.55
CA VAL A 79 -30.32 9.41 21.85
C VAL A 79 -30.92 8.31 22.71
N TRP A 80 -32.27 8.20 22.69
CA TRP A 80 -33.00 7.22 23.49
C TRP A 80 -32.56 5.75 23.16
N SER A 81 -32.12 5.51 21.94
CA SER A 81 -31.67 4.20 21.46
C SER A 81 -30.39 3.72 22.12
N ASN A 82 -29.63 4.58 22.81
CA ASN A 82 -28.48 4.17 23.62
C ASN A 82 -28.87 3.11 24.67
N ALA A 83 -30.10 3.17 25.17
CA ALA A 83 -30.64 2.19 26.14
C ALA A 83 -30.93 0.80 25.51
N LEU A 84 -30.85 0.65 24.21
CA LEU A 84 -31.13 -0.61 23.51
C LEU A 84 -29.86 -1.48 23.32
N THR A 85 -28.71 -0.97 23.70
CA THR A 85 -27.40 -1.66 23.54
C THR A 85 -26.50 -1.42 24.76
N ASP A 86 -25.55 -2.27 24.97
CA ASP A 86 -24.41 -2.01 25.88
C ASP A 86 -23.41 -1.09 25.17
N LEU A 87 -23.74 0.21 25.13
CA LEU A 87 -23.00 1.21 24.40
C LEU A 87 -21.54 1.31 24.88
N GLU A 88 -21.29 1.10 26.17
CA GLU A 88 -19.96 1.18 26.76
C GLU A 88 -18.98 0.16 26.16
N LYS A 89 -19.48 -1.01 25.75
CA LYS A 89 -18.69 -2.04 25.08
C LYS A 89 -18.16 -1.58 23.72
N TYR A 90 -18.86 -0.68 23.04
CA TYR A 90 -18.56 -0.29 21.65
C TYR A 90 -17.97 1.12 21.52
N LYS A 91 -17.87 1.89 22.60
CA LYS A 91 -17.25 3.21 22.57
C LYS A 91 -15.77 3.13 22.30
N ALA A 92 -15.26 3.95 21.38
CA ALA A 92 -13.84 4.23 21.35
C ALA A 92 -13.43 5.06 22.58
N ARG A 93 -12.18 4.96 22.96
CA ARG A 93 -11.59 5.69 24.10
C ARG A 93 -10.38 6.51 23.64
N CYS A 94 -10.49 7.84 23.73
CA CYS A 94 -9.31 8.69 23.69
C CYS A 94 -8.64 8.57 25.05
N TYR A 95 -7.54 7.80 25.15
CA TYR A 95 -6.93 7.46 26.42
C TYR A 95 -5.67 8.26 26.73
N ARG A 96 -5.09 8.94 25.74
CA ARG A 96 -3.86 9.72 25.90
C ARG A 96 -3.83 10.87 24.90
N VAL A 97 -3.34 12.03 25.34
CA VAL A 97 -3.03 13.18 24.49
C VAL A 97 -1.62 13.65 24.85
N GLU A 98 -0.72 13.74 23.86
CA GLU A 98 0.65 14.20 24.03
C GLU A 98 0.96 15.25 22.95
N GLY A 99 1.16 16.50 23.36
CA GLY A 99 1.25 17.60 22.40
C GLY A 99 -0.03 17.73 21.59
N ASP A 100 0.06 17.59 20.28
CA ASP A 100 -1.06 17.57 19.34
C ASP A 100 -1.49 16.14 18.92
N LEU A 101 -0.91 15.11 19.53
CA LEU A 101 -1.20 13.71 19.23
C LEU A 101 -2.24 13.15 20.21
N ALA A 102 -3.33 12.65 19.67
CA ALA A 102 -4.40 11.96 20.37
C ALA A 102 -4.36 10.46 20.08
N TYR A 103 -4.32 9.65 21.13
CA TYR A 103 -4.30 8.18 21.05
C TYR A 103 -5.67 7.64 21.37
N VAL A 104 -6.22 6.87 20.43
CA VAL A 104 -7.59 6.35 20.50
C VAL A 104 -7.58 4.83 20.38
N ALA A 105 -8.26 4.16 21.28
CA ALA A 105 -8.48 2.72 21.27
C ALA A 105 -9.93 2.41 20.82
N TYR A 106 -10.06 1.47 19.91
CA TYR A 106 -11.33 1.02 19.34
C TYR A 106 -11.53 -0.47 19.62
N PRO A 107 -12.65 -0.87 20.22
CA PRO A 107 -13.00 -2.28 20.35
C PRO A 107 -13.01 -2.98 18.98
N ILE A 108 -12.44 -4.19 18.89
CA ILE A 108 -12.35 -4.94 17.63
C ILE A 108 -13.75 -5.23 17.02
N ASP A 109 -14.77 -5.40 17.85
CA ASP A 109 -16.15 -5.68 17.43
C ASP A 109 -16.78 -4.56 16.58
N LEU A 110 -16.13 -3.40 16.45
CA LEU A 110 -16.56 -2.31 15.56
C LEU A 110 -16.20 -2.56 14.09
N PHE A 111 -15.35 -3.54 13.79
CA PHE A 111 -14.80 -3.71 12.45
C PHE A 111 -15.26 -5.00 11.80
N GLU A 112 -15.61 -4.89 10.51
CA GLU A 112 -15.90 -6.03 9.65
C GLU A 112 -14.60 -6.79 9.33
N GLU A 113 -14.60 -8.08 9.55
CA GLU A 113 -13.48 -8.97 9.31
C GLU A 113 -13.04 -8.93 7.84
N GLY A 114 -11.74 -8.77 7.62
CA GLY A 114 -11.15 -8.77 6.27
C GLY A 114 -11.49 -7.56 5.40
N SER A 115 -12.06 -6.48 5.96
CA SER A 115 -12.55 -5.32 5.20
C SER A 115 -11.76 -4.05 5.49
N ILE A 116 -10.84 -3.67 4.61
CA ILE A 116 -10.18 -2.35 4.66
C ILE A 116 -11.21 -1.23 4.46
N VAL A 117 -12.20 -1.45 3.62
CA VAL A 117 -13.25 -0.47 3.31
C VAL A 117 -14.02 -0.07 4.56
N ASN A 118 -14.36 -1.03 5.43
CA ASN A 118 -15.02 -0.76 6.68
C ASN A 118 -14.11 0.03 7.65
N ILE A 119 -12.84 -0.38 7.79
CA ILE A 119 -11.87 0.35 8.62
C ILE A 119 -11.76 1.81 8.14
N MET A 120 -11.64 2.04 6.83
CA MET A 120 -11.56 3.38 6.26
C MET A 120 -12.82 4.20 6.56
N SER A 121 -14.00 3.61 6.37
CA SER A 121 -15.28 4.30 6.62
C SER A 121 -15.44 4.75 8.06
N SER A 122 -14.93 3.95 9.01
CA SER A 122 -14.99 4.27 10.44
C SER A 122 -13.90 5.28 10.84
N ILE A 123 -12.64 4.96 10.58
CA ILE A 123 -11.48 5.69 11.13
C ILE A 123 -11.19 6.99 10.37
N VAL A 124 -11.32 6.98 9.04
CA VAL A 124 -11.03 8.14 8.18
C VAL A 124 -12.27 8.63 7.42
N GLY A 125 -13.45 8.39 7.99
CA GLY A 125 -14.73 8.81 7.44
C GLY A 125 -15.08 10.28 7.77
N ASN A 126 -16.32 10.51 8.23
CA ASN A 126 -16.87 11.85 8.48
C ASN A 126 -16.05 12.72 9.43
N VAL A 127 -15.31 12.12 10.35
CA VAL A 127 -14.51 12.82 11.36
C VAL A 127 -13.49 13.80 10.74
N PHE A 128 -12.99 13.53 9.55
CA PHE A 128 -12.07 14.43 8.83
C PHE A 128 -12.72 15.73 8.35
N GLY A 129 -14.04 15.77 8.26
CA GLY A 129 -14.83 16.97 7.98
C GLY A 129 -15.44 17.64 9.20
N PHE A 130 -15.10 17.22 10.40
CA PHE A 130 -15.76 17.64 11.63
C PHE A 130 -15.42 19.08 12.01
N LYS A 131 -16.45 19.85 12.43
CA LYS A 131 -16.27 21.30 12.71
C LYS A 131 -15.38 21.60 13.90
N ALA A 132 -15.17 20.68 14.81
CA ALA A 132 -14.33 20.86 16.00
C ALA A 132 -12.81 20.88 15.64
N VAL A 133 -12.43 20.30 14.49
CA VAL A 133 -11.05 20.22 14.06
C VAL A 133 -10.77 21.14 12.86
N ALA A 134 -9.65 21.83 12.88
CA ALA A 134 -9.13 22.61 11.75
C ALA A 134 -8.36 21.72 10.77
N ALA A 135 -7.62 20.74 11.30
CA ALA A 135 -6.95 19.71 10.54
C ALA A 135 -6.85 18.41 11.37
N LEU A 136 -6.85 17.29 10.69
CA LEU A 136 -6.75 15.96 11.29
C LEU A 136 -5.89 15.08 10.41
N ARG A 137 -4.92 14.38 11.03
CA ARG A 137 -4.08 13.43 10.32
C ARG A 137 -4.00 12.11 11.10
N LEU A 138 -4.26 10.99 10.42
CA LEU A 138 -3.99 9.68 10.96
C LEU A 138 -2.49 9.37 10.76
N GLU A 139 -1.73 9.38 11.86
CA GLU A 139 -0.27 9.19 11.81
C GLU A 139 0.10 7.70 11.82
N ASP A 140 -0.54 6.91 12.67
CA ASP A 140 -0.30 5.46 12.73
C ASP A 140 -1.52 4.70 13.23
N MET A 141 -1.52 3.39 12.99
CA MET A 141 -2.54 2.45 13.41
C MET A 141 -1.90 1.13 13.82
N ARG A 142 -2.21 0.61 15.02
CA ARG A 142 -1.94 -0.77 15.39
C ARG A 142 -3.16 -1.62 15.06
N ILE A 143 -2.99 -2.58 14.16
CA ILE A 143 -4.03 -3.56 13.86
C ILE A 143 -3.85 -4.74 14.81
N PRO A 144 -4.86 -5.11 15.64
CA PRO A 144 -4.72 -6.20 16.59
C PRO A 144 -4.56 -7.54 15.87
N PHE A 145 -3.79 -8.44 16.48
CA PHE A 145 -3.47 -9.75 15.91
C PHE A 145 -4.71 -10.53 15.42
N ALA A 146 -5.80 -10.49 16.19
CA ALA A 146 -7.05 -11.17 15.83
C ALA A 146 -7.65 -10.63 14.52
N LEU A 147 -7.57 -9.32 14.29
CA LEU A 147 -8.07 -8.69 13.06
C LEU A 147 -7.10 -8.94 11.88
N VAL A 148 -5.77 -8.88 12.11
CA VAL A 148 -4.77 -9.22 11.07
C VAL A 148 -5.05 -10.59 10.45
N LYS A 149 -5.40 -11.59 11.26
CA LYS A 149 -5.68 -12.95 10.80
C LYS A 149 -6.89 -13.10 9.89
N THR A 150 -7.76 -12.11 9.82
CA THR A 150 -8.94 -12.15 8.96
C THR A 150 -8.65 -11.71 7.52
N PHE A 151 -7.46 -11.15 7.29
CA PHE A 151 -7.04 -10.66 5.98
C PHE A 151 -6.21 -11.68 5.21
N PRO A 152 -6.30 -11.68 3.87
CA PRO A 152 -5.54 -12.62 3.03
C PRO A 152 -4.04 -12.30 2.98
N GLY A 153 -3.66 -11.03 3.06
CA GLY A 153 -2.30 -10.57 2.87
C GLY A 153 -1.73 -10.81 1.47
N PRO A 154 -0.40 -10.69 1.31
CA PRO A 154 0.28 -10.92 0.04
C PRO A 154 0.07 -12.35 -0.48
N PRO A 155 -0.30 -12.54 -1.76
CA PRO A 155 -0.57 -13.87 -2.30
C PRO A 155 0.68 -14.74 -2.36
N THR A 156 1.86 -14.17 -2.62
CA THR A 156 3.10 -14.94 -2.86
C THR A 156 4.12 -14.78 -1.73
N GLY A 157 4.55 -13.57 -1.41
CA GLY A 157 5.62 -13.28 -0.46
C GLY A 157 7.02 -13.39 -1.06
N ILE A 158 8.01 -12.78 -0.39
CA ILE A 158 9.39 -12.61 -0.87
C ILE A 158 10.06 -13.94 -1.21
N GLU A 159 10.04 -14.89 -0.30
CA GLU A 159 10.74 -16.17 -0.44
C GLU A 159 10.20 -16.99 -1.61
N ASN A 160 8.86 -17.05 -1.74
CA ASN A 160 8.23 -17.79 -2.83
C ASN A 160 8.46 -17.11 -4.19
N GLU A 161 8.49 -15.79 -4.24
CA GLU A 161 8.79 -15.08 -5.48
C GLU A 161 10.25 -15.32 -5.91
N ARG A 162 11.20 -15.23 -4.98
CA ARG A 162 12.60 -15.59 -5.24
C ARG A 162 12.75 -17.01 -5.76
N ALA A 163 12.05 -17.96 -5.15
CA ALA A 163 12.04 -19.35 -5.60
C ALA A 163 11.47 -19.51 -7.02
N ARG A 164 10.36 -18.84 -7.33
CA ARG A 164 9.74 -18.86 -8.68
C ARG A 164 10.63 -18.25 -9.75
N LEU A 165 11.44 -17.25 -9.39
CA LEU A 165 12.37 -16.60 -10.31
C LEU A 165 13.74 -17.28 -10.34
N ASN A 166 14.06 -18.10 -9.34
CA ASN A 166 15.41 -18.63 -9.07
C ASN A 166 16.45 -17.52 -8.95
N LYS A 167 16.15 -16.46 -8.15
CA LYS A 167 17.02 -15.27 -8.01
C LYS A 167 17.23 -14.93 -6.55
N TYR A 168 18.50 -15.02 -6.13
CA TYR A 168 18.93 -14.85 -4.74
C TYR A 168 20.15 -13.93 -4.64
N GLY A 169 20.44 -13.46 -3.42
CA GLY A 169 21.68 -12.77 -3.06
C GLY A 169 21.84 -11.35 -3.60
N ARG A 170 20.81 -10.78 -4.20
CA ARG A 170 20.78 -9.40 -4.69
C ARG A 170 19.38 -8.85 -4.73
N PRO A 171 19.20 -7.52 -4.78
CA PRO A 171 17.93 -6.92 -5.14
C PRO A 171 17.45 -7.34 -6.53
N LEU A 172 16.14 -7.36 -6.71
CA LEU A 172 15.54 -7.57 -8.01
C LEU A 172 15.48 -6.25 -8.79
N LEU A 173 15.61 -6.33 -10.10
CA LEU A 173 15.69 -5.17 -10.98
C LEU A 173 14.49 -5.06 -11.89
N GLY A 174 13.88 -3.88 -11.87
CA GLY A 174 12.78 -3.56 -12.76
C GLY A 174 13.05 -2.32 -13.63
N GLY A 175 12.33 -2.20 -14.72
CA GLY A 175 12.37 -1.03 -15.61
C GLY A 175 10.99 -0.56 -16.01
N THR A 176 10.65 0.70 -15.71
CA THR A 176 9.42 1.30 -16.21
C THR A 176 9.62 1.77 -17.64
N VAL A 177 8.82 1.29 -18.57
CA VAL A 177 8.92 1.66 -20.00
C VAL A 177 8.79 3.17 -20.18
N LYS A 178 9.69 3.74 -21.00
CA LYS A 178 9.68 5.16 -21.38
C LYS A 178 9.80 5.31 -22.91
N PRO A 179 9.16 6.33 -23.52
CA PRO A 179 8.30 7.34 -22.87
C PRO A 179 7.06 6.71 -22.23
N LYS A 180 6.51 7.38 -21.20
CA LYS A 180 5.33 6.88 -20.44
C LYS A 180 4.16 6.50 -21.33
N LEU A 181 3.84 7.36 -22.29
CA LEU A 181 2.72 7.27 -23.22
C LEU A 181 3.18 7.54 -24.66
N GLY A 182 2.41 7.09 -25.64
CA GLY A 182 2.60 7.38 -27.06
C GLY A 182 3.17 6.22 -27.90
N LEU A 183 3.77 5.20 -27.27
CA LEU A 183 4.26 4.03 -27.99
C LEU A 183 3.09 3.14 -28.44
N SER A 184 3.15 2.64 -29.69
CA SER A 184 2.27 1.58 -30.14
C SER A 184 2.54 0.27 -29.37
N PRO A 185 1.60 -0.70 -29.29
CA PRO A 185 1.81 -1.96 -28.59
C PRO A 185 3.09 -2.68 -29.02
N LYS A 186 3.37 -2.72 -30.32
CA LYS A 186 4.56 -3.37 -30.88
C LYS A 186 5.87 -2.67 -30.47
N ASN A 187 5.93 -1.34 -30.54
CA ASN A 187 7.12 -0.58 -30.13
C ASN A 187 7.30 -0.63 -28.62
N TYR A 188 6.22 -0.65 -27.85
CA TYR A 188 6.23 -0.84 -26.40
C TYR A 188 6.89 -2.17 -26.02
N ALA A 189 6.44 -3.26 -26.64
CA ALA A 189 7.01 -4.59 -26.44
C ALA A 189 8.48 -4.69 -26.86
N ARG A 190 8.91 -3.94 -27.90
CA ARG A 190 10.33 -3.85 -28.25
C ARG A 190 11.18 -3.25 -27.12
N VAL A 191 10.70 -2.19 -26.47
CA VAL A 191 11.41 -1.60 -25.33
C VAL A 191 11.48 -2.59 -24.15
N VAL A 192 10.39 -3.29 -23.85
CA VAL A 192 10.34 -4.37 -22.86
C VAL A 192 11.42 -5.42 -23.14
N TYR A 193 11.48 -5.94 -24.36
CA TYR A 193 12.46 -6.93 -24.79
C TYR A 193 13.90 -6.45 -24.60
N GLU A 194 14.24 -5.23 -25.03
CA GLU A 194 15.58 -4.67 -24.90
C GLU A 194 16.02 -4.58 -23.42
N CYS A 195 15.12 -4.16 -22.53
CA CYS A 195 15.38 -4.10 -21.10
C CYS A 195 15.63 -5.48 -20.49
N LEU A 196 14.80 -6.46 -20.81
CA LEU A 196 14.89 -7.81 -20.25
C LEU A 196 16.13 -8.55 -20.73
N VAL A 197 16.46 -8.46 -22.01
CA VAL A 197 17.69 -9.06 -22.58
C VAL A 197 18.94 -8.32 -22.07
N GLY A 198 18.82 -7.03 -21.77
CA GLY A 198 19.88 -6.25 -21.14
C GLY A 198 20.19 -6.65 -19.69
N GLY A 199 19.36 -7.43 -19.03
CA GLY A 199 19.64 -7.97 -17.69
C GLY A 199 18.66 -7.55 -16.59
N LEU A 200 17.60 -6.76 -16.89
CA LEU A 200 16.54 -6.53 -15.90
C LEU A 200 15.75 -7.82 -15.67
N ASP A 201 15.25 -7.98 -14.46
CA ASP A 201 14.41 -9.14 -14.08
C ASP A 201 12.98 -8.94 -14.53
N THR A 202 12.50 -7.69 -14.43
CA THR A 202 11.13 -7.31 -14.80
C THR A 202 11.12 -5.99 -15.57
N THR A 203 10.01 -5.73 -16.23
CA THR A 203 9.63 -4.40 -16.71
C THR A 203 8.24 -4.05 -16.21
N LYS A 204 7.80 -2.81 -16.41
CA LYS A 204 6.56 -2.31 -15.82
C LYS A 204 5.83 -1.37 -16.76
N ASP A 205 4.50 -1.52 -16.85
CA ASP A 205 3.61 -0.47 -17.35
C ASP A 205 3.70 0.78 -16.43
N ASP A 206 3.57 1.97 -16.98
CA ASP A 206 3.43 3.16 -16.15
C ASP A 206 2.02 3.20 -15.50
N GLU A 207 1.86 3.89 -14.38
CA GLU A 207 0.60 3.96 -13.63
C GLU A 207 -0.58 4.48 -14.47
N ASN A 208 -0.30 5.33 -15.43
CA ASN A 208 -1.32 5.91 -16.32
C ASN A 208 -1.40 5.21 -17.69
N MET A 209 -0.73 4.06 -17.86
CA MET A 209 -0.81 3.24 -19.07
C MET A 209 -1.88 2.17 -18.90
N ASN A 210 -3.12 2.48 -19.28
CA ASN A 210 -4.28 1.60 -19.15
C ASN A 210 -4.72 1.05 -20.53
N SER A 211 -5.63 1.73 -21.23
CA SER A 211 -6.15 1.31 -22.56
C SER A 211 -6.39 2.51 -23.45
N GLN A 212 -5.35 3.26 -23.73
CA GLN A 212 -5.44 4.45 -24.57
C GLN A 212 -5.65 4.07 -26.05
N PRO A 213 -6.18 5.00 -26.89
CA PRO A 213 -6.40 4.76 -28.31
C PRO A 213 -5.16 4.30 -29.09
N PHE A 214 -3.98 4.83 -28.73
CA PHE A 214 -2.71 4.49 -29.37
C PHE A 214 -2.11 3.16 -28.90
N ASN A 215 -2.61 2.61 -27.76
CA ASN A 215 -2.09 1.38 -27.16
C ASN A 215 -3.16 0.68 -26.33
N ARG A 216 -4.00 -0.12 -26.99
CA ARG A 216 -5.06 -0.89 -26.34
C ARG A 216 -4.48 -2.01 -25.50
N TRP A 217 -5.07 -2.25 -24.32
CA TRP A 217 -4.54 -3.16 -23.33
C TRP A 217 -4.38 -4.61 -23.83
N ARG A 218 -5.34 -5.14 -24.60
CA ARG A 218 -5.27 -6.52 -25.15
C ARG A 218 -4.07 -6.69 -26.07
N ASP A 219 -3.87 -5.76 -27.01
CA ASP A 219 -2.76 -5.80 -27.94
C ASP A 219 -1.43 -5.63 -27.20
N ARG A 220 -1.36 -4.68 -26.25
CA ARG A 220 -0.15 -4.48 -25.42
C ARG A 220 0.20 -5.74 -24.66
N PHE A 221 -0.75 -6.37 -23.96
CA PHE A 221 -0.49 -7.56 -23.17
C PHE A 221 0.03 -8.69 -24.04
N ALA A 222 -0.59 -8.93 -25.20
CA ALA A 222 -0.15 -9.97 -26.13
C ALA A 222 1.28 -9.73 -26.64
N PHE A 223 1.58 -8.55 -27.19
CA PHE A 223 2.93 -8.22 -27.68
C PHE A 223 3.99 -8.21 -26.57
N VAL A 224 3.64 -7.70 -25.39
CA VAL A 224 4.56 -7.66 -24.25
C VAL A 224 4.88 -9.07 -23.75
N MET A 225 3.89 -9.96 -23.64
CA MET A 225 4.14 -11.33 -23.20
C MET A 225 4.93 -12.13 -24.24
N GLU A 226 4.73 -11.89 -25.53
CA GLU A 226 5.59 -12.43 -26.59
C GLU A 226 7.05 -11.97 -26.40
N ALA A 227 7.27 -10.70 -26.10
CA ALA A 227 8.60 -10.15 -25.82
C ALA A 227 9.24 -10.74 -24.57
N VAL A 228 8.46 -10.96 -23.49
CA VAL A 228 8.93 -11.61 -22.26
C VAL A 228 9.38 -13.03 -22.56
N HIS A 229 8.56 -13.84 -23.20
CA HIS A 229 8.89 -15.23 -23.55
C HIS A 229 10.13 -15.33 -24.44
N LYS A 230 10.26 -14.41 -25.40
CA LYS A 230 11.46 -14.33 -26.25
C LYS A 230 12.71 -13.99 -25.44
N ALA A 231 12.63 -13.04 -24.51
CA ALA A 231 13.74 -12.68 -23.63
C ALA A 231 14.13 -13.83 -22.71
N GLU A 232 13.18 -14.59 -22.17
CA GLU A 232 13.43 -15.79 -21.37
C GLU A 232 14.16 -16.87 -22.19
N ALA A 233 13.72 -17.11 -23.42
CA ALA A 233 14.35 -18.08 -24.32
C ALA A 233 15.80 -17.69 -24.68
N GLU A 234 16.07 -16.39 -24.83
CA GLU A 234 17.41 -15.88 -25.17
C GLU A 234 18.36 -15.87 -23.97
N THR A 235 17.86 -15.50 -22.79
CA THR A 235 18.69 -15.30 -21.58
C THR A 235 18.80 -16.54 -20.70
N GLY A 236 17.87 -17.48 -20.81
CA GLY A 236 17.74 -18.62 -19.90
C GLY A 236 17.30 -18.24 -18.48
N GLU A 237 16.90 -16.98 -18.26
CA GLU A 237 16.44 -16.46 -16.97
C GLU A 237 14.93 -16.27 -16.94
N ALA A 238 14.28 -16.53 -15.82
CA ALA A 238 12.90 -16.11 -15.60
C ALA A 238 12.81 -14.59 -15.67
N LYS A 239 11.87 -14.09 -16.47
CA LYS A 239 11.61 -12.67 -16.70
C LYS A 239 10.14 -12.37 -16.44
N GLY A 240 9.79 -11.09 -16.29
CA GLY A 240 8.41 -10.67 -16.14
C GLY A 240 8.12 -9.28 -16.64
N HIS A 241 6.83 -8.96 -16.71
CA HIS A 241 6.34 -7.61 -16.92
C HIS A 241 5.13 -7.38 -16.02
N TRP A 242 5.10 -6.26 -15.34
CA TRP A 242 3.97 -5.87 -14.50
C TRP A 242 2.90 -5.20 -15.35
N LEU A 243 1.96 -6.02 -15.85
CA LEU A 243 0.87 -5.61 -16.70
C LEU A 243 -0.17 -4.83 -15.91
N ASN A 244 -0.40 -3.57 -16.24
CA ASN A 244 -1.37 -2.72 -15.54
C ASN A 244 -2.81 -3.16 -15.87
N VAL A 245 -3.45 -3.80 -14.90
CA VAL A 245 -4.83 -4.28 -15.00
C VAL A 245 -5.85 -3.29 -14.43
N THR A 246 -5.40 -2.15 -13.86
CA THR A 246 -6.29 -1.08 -13.39
C THR A 246 -7.18 -0.61 -14.54
N ALA A 247 -8.48 -0.70 -14.36
CA ALA A 247 -9.49 -0.43 -15.38
C ALA A 247 -10.60 0.50 -14.87
N ALA A 248 -11.54 0.82 -15.73
CA ALA A 248 -12.67 1.68 -15.40
C ALA A 248 -13.70 1.01 -14.48
N SER A 249 -13.76 -0.33 -14.47
CA SER A 249 -14.62 -1.10 -13.57
C SER A 249 -13.89 -2.28 -12.94
N ALA A 250 -14.45 -2.84 -11.87
CA ALA A 250 -13.91 -4.02 -11.21
C ALA A 250 -13.98 -5.25 -12.14
N GLU A 251 -15.05 -5.38 -12.92
CA GLU A 251 -15.26 -6.46 -13.88
C GLU A 251 -14.18 -6.44 -14.96
N GLU A 252 -13.93 -5.29 -15.56
CA GLU A 252 -12.87 -5.13 -16.57
C GLU A 252 -11.48 -5.36 -15.97
N THR A 253 -11.26 -4.95 -14.74
CA THR A 253 -10.02 -5.23 -14.01
C THR A 253 -9.79 -6.74 -13.88
N LEU A 254 -10.81 -7.51 -13.48
CA LEU A 254 -10.72 -8.96 -13.37
C LEU A 254 -10.54 -9.64 -14.73
N GLU A 255 -11.21 -9.15 -15.79
CA GLU A 255 -11.01 -9.62 -17.17
C GLU A 255 -9.54 -9.48 -17.60
N ARG A 256 -8.90 -8.34 -17.28
CA ARG A 256 -7.48 -8.13 -17.59
C ARG A 256 -6.57 -9.06 -16.79
N VAL A 257 -6.88 -9.34 -15.53
CA VAL A 257 -6.16 -10.33 -14.71
C VAL A 257 -6.22 -11.71 -15.33
N GLU A 258 -7.41 -12.15 -15.75
CA GLU A 258 -7.61 -13.46 -16.38
C GLU A 258 -6.89 -13.57 -17.71
N TYR A 259 -6.95 -12.53 -18.54
CA TYR A 259 -6.25 -12.51 -19.82
C TYR A 259 -4.72 -12.53 -19.63
N ALA A 260 -4.18 -11.80 -18.66
CA ALA A 260 -2.76 -11.87 -18.31
C ALA A 260 -2.33 -13.29 -17.92
N ALA A 261 -3.14 -14.00 -17.13
CA ALA A 261 -2.90 -15.40 -16.76
C ALA A 261 -2.94 -16.33 -17.99
N GLN A 262 -3.91 -16.15 -18.90
CA GLN A 262 -4.00 -16.93 -20.16
C GLN A 262 -2.77 -16.74 -21.04
N LEU A 263 -2.15 -15.58 -21.04
CA LEU A 263 -0.91 -15.30 -21.76
C LEU A 263 0.35 -15.85 -21.07
N GLY A 264 0.22 -16.50 -19.92
CA GLY A 264 1.34 -17.03 -19.15
C GLY A 264 2.14 -15.97 -18.39
N SER A 265 1.55 -14.82 -18.08
CA SER A 265 2.19 -13.82 -17.23
C SER A 265 2.43 -14.36 -15.84
N ARG A 266 3.53 -13.96 -15.19
CA ARG A 266 3.78 -14.16 -13.77
C ARG A 266 3.19 -13.05 -12.92
N TYR A 267 2.92 -11.88 -13.53
CA TYR A 267 2.64 -10.63 -12.82
C TYR A 267 1.45 -9.89 -13.38
N VAL A 268 0.77 -9.19 -12.48
CA VAL A 268 -0.13 -8.08 -12.82
C VAL A 268 0.22 -6.87 -11.95
N MET A 269 -0.21 -5.69 -12.35
CA MET A 269 -0.03 -4.45 -11.61
C MET A 269 -1.37 -3.79 -11.31
N SER A 270 -1.48 -3.23 -10.11
CA SER A 270 -2.64 -2.45 -9.66
C SER A 270 -2.22 -1.12 -9.08
N ASP A 271 -3.02 -0.08 -9.34
CA ASP A 271 -2.95 1.21 -8.64
C ASP A 271 -4.01 1.25 -7.54
N TYR A 272 -3.69 0.72 -6.36
CA TYR A 272 -4.68 0.40 -5.33
C TYR A 272 -5.50 1.59 -4.83
N LEU A 273 -4.93 2.80 -4.79
CA LEU A 273 -5.65 4.00 -4.33
C LEU A 273 -6.62 4.53 -5.38
N THR A 274 -6.23 4.51 -6.66
CA THR A 274 -7.11 4.97 -7.75
C THR A 274 -8.18 3.92 -8.10
N LEU A 275 -7.86 2.64 -7.95
CA LEU A 275 -8.80 1.53 -8.14
C LEU A 275 -9.79 1.41 -6.97
N GLY A 276 -9.35 1.74 -5.76
CA GLY A 276 -10.07 1.54 -4.51
C GLY A 276 -9.85 0.15 -3.91
N PHE A 277 -9.87 0.09 -2.57
CA PHE A 277 -9.53 -1.13 -1.83
C PHE A 277 -10.48 -2.30 -2.11
N ALA A 278 -11.78 -2.08 -2.31
CA ALA A 278 -12.74 -3.15 -2.59
C ALA A 278 -12.40 -3.90 -3.89
N ALA A 279 -12.17 -3.15 -4.97
CA ALA A 279 -11.77 -3.73 -6.25
C ALA A 279 -10.36 -4.32 -6.18
N HIS A 280 -9.44 -3.68 -5.46
CA HIS A 280 -8.09 -4.19 -5.23
C HIS A 280 -8.09 -5.54 -4.48
N GLN A 281 -8.85 -5.69 -3.39
CA GLN A 281 -8.96 -6.97 -2.66
C GLN A 281 -9.54 -8.08 -3.56
N SER A 282 -10.52 -7.76 -4.41
CA SER A 282 -11.08 -8.70 -5.39
C SER A 282 -10.03 -9.14 -6.42
N LEU A 283 -9.24 -8.18 -6.92
CA LEU A 283 -8.13 -8.41 -7.84
C LEU A 283 -7.08 -9.33 -7.21
N VAL A 284 -6.61 -9.03 -6.00
CA VAL A 284 -5.59 -9.82 -5.30
C VAL A 284 -6.06 -11.25 -5.07
N LYS A 285 -7.30 -11.43 -4.62
CA LYS A 285 -7.90 -12.75 -4.44
C LYS A 285 -7.89 -13.53 -5.76
N ARG A 286 -8.31 -12.90 -6.87
CA ARG A 286 -8.35 -13.57 -8.17
C ARG A 286 -6.95 -13.86 -8.72
N ALA A 287 -6.03 -12.92 -8.61
CA ALA A 287 -4.64 -13.09 -9.01
C ALA A 287 -3.97 -14.26 -8.27
N GLY A 288 -4.17 -14.34 -6.94
CA GLY A 288 -3.67 -15.45 -6.12
C GLY A 288 -4.21 -16.81 -6.55
N GLN A 289 -5.51 -16.92 -6.89
CA GLN A 289 -6.12 -18.14 -7.43
C GLN A 289 -5.50 -18.58 -8.75
N LEU A 290 -5.05 -17.62 -9.57
CA LEU A 290 -4.42 -17.86 -10.86
C LEU A 290 -2.89 -18.00 -10.77
N GLY A 291 -2.32 -17.92 -9.57
CA GLY A 291 -0.89 -18.02 -9.34
C GLY A 291 -0.09 -16.79 -9.79
N LEU A 292 -0.74 -15.64 -9.99
CA LEU A 292 -0.10 -14.39 -10.36
C LEU A 292 0.43 -13.65 -9.12
N MET A 293 1.53 -12.96 -9.28
CA MET A 293 2.10 -12.00 -8.33
C MET A 293 1.57 -10.60 -8.62
N VAL A 294 1.29 -9.84 -7.57
CA VAL A 294 0.64 -8.52 -7.70
C VAL A 294 1.61 -7.41 -7.32
N HIS A 295 2.04 -6.65 -8.32
CA HIS A 295 2.77 -5.40 -8.10
C HIS A 295 1.78 -4.25 -7.83
N VAL A 296 2.07 -3.43 -6.82
CA VAL A 296 1.18 -2.34 -6.43
C VAL A 296 1.90 -0.99 -6.54
N HIS A 297 1.33 -0.13 -7.38
CA HIS A 297 1.74 1.26 -7.51
C HIS A 297 0.91 2.16 -6.58
N ARG A 298 1.51 3.24 -6.08
CA ARG A 298 0.89 4.15 -5.11
C ARG A 298 0.43 5.49 -5.70
N ALA A 299 0.00 5.51 -6.96
CA ALA A 299 -0.53 6.73 -7.58
C ALA A 299 -1.59 7.38 -6.68
N MET A 300 -1.61 8.71 -6.61
CA MET A 300 -2.48 9.52 -5.75
C MET A 300 -2.05 9.60 -4.26
N HIS A 301 -1.10 8.79 -3.78
CA HIS A 301 -0.75 8.80 -2.34
C HIS A 301 -0.38 10.20 -1.82
N ALA A 302 0.39 10.97 -2.59
CA ALA A 302 0.86 12.27 -2.16
C ALA A 302 -0.26 13.32 -1.96
N VAL A 303 -1.42 13.14 -2.60
CA VAL A 303 -2.63 13.95 -2.32
C VAL A 303 -3.14 13.66 -0.91
N ILE A 304 -2.90 12.45 -0.40
CA ILE A 304 -3.43 11.97 0.89
C ILE A 304 -2.41 12.18 2.02
N ASP A 305 -1.11 11.91 1.77
CA ASP A 305 -0.10 11.78 2.82
C ASP A 305 0.88 12.96 2.96
N ARG A 306 0.98 13.83 1.96
CA ARG A 306 2.03 14.87 1.91
C ARG A 306 1.86 15.99 2.93
N GLN A 307 0.63 16.33 3.33
CA GLN A 307 0.39 17.41 4.27
C GLN A 307 0.71 16.97 5.71
N ALA A 308 1.49 17.77 6.42
CA ALA A 308 1.96 17.43 7.77
C ALA A 308 0.85 17.37 8.83
N HIS A 309 -0.29 18.06 8.60
CA HIS A 309 -1.33 18.22 9.60
C HIS A 309 -2.69 17.66 9.17
N HIS A 310 -2.83 17.21 7.91
CA HIS A 310 -4.10 16.71 7.40
C HIS A 310 -3.89 15.54 6.44
N GLY A 311 -4.71 14.49 6.56
CA GLY A 311 -4.68 13.31 5.69
C GLY A 311 -4.34 12.03 6.43
N ILE A 312 -3.69 11.10 5.74
CA ILE A 312 -3.33 9.77 6.25
C ILE A 312 -1.84 9.56 5.96
N SER A 313 -1.06 9.14 6.94
CA SER A 313 0.36 8.83 6.71
C SER A 313 0.52 7.67 5.70
N PHE A 314 1.60 7.71 4.94
CA PHE A 314 1.88 6.61 4.01
C PHE A 314 2.14 5.29 4.73
N LEU A 315 2.62 5.33 5.97
CA LEU A 315 2.79 4.15 6.82
C LEU A 315 1.46 3.39 7.01
N VAL A 316 0.37 4.11 7.29
CA VAL A 316 -0.98 3.51 7.43
C VAL A 316 -1.46 2.95 6.09
N LEU A 317 -1.28 3.67 4.99
CA LEU A 317 -1.64 3.19 3.65
C LEU A 317 -0.87 1.91 3.28
N ALA A 318 0.40 1.81 3.68
CA ALA A 318 1.23 0.61 3.48
C ALA A 318 0.76 -0.56 4.36
N LYS A 319 0.39 -0.31 5.62
CA LYS A 319 -0.22 -1.33 6.51
C LYS A 319 -1.53 -1.87 5.92
N TRP A 320 -2.41 -0.98 5.46
CA TRP A 320 -3.66 -1.39 4.81
C TRP A 320 -3.42 -2.21 3.55
N LEU A 321 -2.39 -1.84 2.77
CA LEU A 321 -2.03 -2.63 1.60
C LEU A 321 -1.53 -4.03 1.98
N ARG A 322 -0.65 -4.17 2.99
CA ARG A 322 -0.19 -5.49 3.42
C ARG A 322 -1.34 -6.39 3.85
N LEU A 323 -2.36 -5.83 4.52
CA LEU A 323 -3.60 -6.55 4.86
C LEU A 323 -4.40 -6.94 3.60
N ALA A 324 -4.66 -5.95 2.72
CA ALA A 324 -5.44 -6.16 1.50
C ALA A 324 -4.77 -7.12 0.51
N GLY A 325 -3.45 -7.17 0.53
CA GLY A 325 -2.61 -8.00 -0.32
C GLY A 325 -1.94 -7.26 -1.47
N GLY A 326 -0.83 -7.80 -1.88
CA GLY A 326 0.09 -7.32 -2.92
C GLY A 326 1.47 -7.85 -2.62
N ASP A 327 2.27 -8.17 -3.64
CA ASP A 327 3.61 -8.75 -3.46
C ASP A 327 4.72 -7.69 -3.52
N HIS A 328 4.41 -6.51 -4.06
CA HIS A 328 5.32 -5.37 -4.13
C HIS A 328 4.57 -4.07 -3.85
N LEU A 329 5.23 -3.11 -3.18
CA LEU A 329 4.71 -1.76 -3.01
C LEU A 329 5.82 -0.71 -3.21
N HIS A 330 5.54 0.33 -3.99
CA HIS A 330 6.41 1.51 -4.08
C HIS A 330 6.52 2.21 -2.72
N THR A 331 7.76 2.38 -2.23
CA THR A 331 8.04 2.97 -0.89
C THR A 331 8.79 4.31 -0.94
N GLY A 332 9.26 4.72 -2.12
CA GLY A 332 10.15 5.87 -2.26
C GLY A 332 11.61 5.46 -2.37
N THR A 333 12.52 6.43 -2.49
CA THR A 333 13.94 6.16 -2.72
C THR A 333 14.88 6.86 -1.77
N VAL A 334 14.45 7.98 -1.17
CA VAL A 334 15.32 8.89 -0.38
C VAL A 334 16.42 9.58 -1.21
N VAL A 335 16.92 8.90 -2.24
CA VAL A 335 18.07 9.33 -3.08
C VAL A 335 17.66 9.84 -4.47
N GLY A 336 16.38 9.73 -4.84
CA GLY A 336 15.86 10.14 -6.16
C GLY A 336 15.16 11.49 -6.14
N LYS A 337 14.43 11.78 -7.21
CA LYS A 337 13.72 13.05 -7.43
C LYS A 337 12.44 13.26 -6.63
N LEU A 338 12.02 12.30 -5.83
CA LEU A 338 10.79 12.37 -5.04
C LEU A 338 11.14 12.62 -3.57
N GLU A 339 10.37 13.49 -2.91
CA GLU A 339 10.52 13.73 -1.48
C GLU A 339 10.46 12.43 -0.68
N GLY A 340 11.32 12.33 0.35
CA GLY A 340 11.32 11.20 1.26
C GLY A 340 12.21 11.44 2.46
N ASN A 341 11.72 11.07 3.64
CA ASN A 341 12.50 10.99 4.88
C ASN A 341 13.07 9.57 5.00
N ARG A 342 14.40 9.45 5.21
CA ARG A 342 15.10 8.16 5.30
C ARG A 342 14.49 7.27 6.40
N ALA A 343 14.30 7.78 7.60
CA ALA A 343 13.76 7.02 8.73
C ALA A 343 12.33 6.51 8.43
N ALA A 344 11.45 7.38 7.91
CA ALA A 344 10.10 7.00 7.54
C ALA A 344 10.07 5.99 6.38
N THR A 345 10.95 6.12 5.38
CA THR A 345 11.05 5.17 4.28
C THR A 345 11.53 3.80 4.76
N MET A 346 12.51 3.76 5.65
CA MET A 346 12.98 2.50 6.27
C MET A 346 11.90 1.86 7.14
N ALA A 347 11.14 2.66 7.91
CA ALA A 347 10.02 2.17 8.71
C ALA A 347 8.93 1.53 7.83
N VAL A 348 8.58 2.17 6.70
CA VAL A 348 7.64 1.58 5.73
C VAL A 348 8.21 0.27 5.16
N ALA A 349 9.48 0.23 4.78
CA ALA A 349 10.10 -1.00 4.27
C ALA A 349 10.08 -2.13 5.30
N ALA A 350 10.36 -1.82 6.57
CA ALA A 350 10.25 -2.78 7.68
C ALA A 350 8.81 -3.28 7.86
N MET A 351 7.80 -2.37 7.81
CA MET A 351 6.38 -2.75 7.89
C MET A 351 5.94 -3.72 6.79
N LEU A 352 6.60 -3.68 5.63
CA LEU A 352 6.29 -4.58 4.53
C LEU A 352 7.01 -5.94 4.66
N ARG A 353 8.19 -5.98 5.27
CA ARG A 353 9.06 -7.17 5.28
C ARG A 353 9.02 -7.97 6.58
N GLU A 354 9.08 -7.25 7.72
CA GLU A 354 9.29 -7.90 9.00
C GLU A 354 7.98 -8.49 9.56
N ASP A 355 8.08 -9.54 10.37
CA ASP A 355 6.93 -10.13 11.06
C ASP A 355 6.49 -9.31 12.27
N PHE A 356 7.44 -8.59 12.86
CA PHE A 356 7.24 -7.68 13.97
C PHE A 356 8.05 -6.40 13.77
N VAL A 357 7.41 -5.25 13.97
CA VAL A 357 8.06 -3.93 13.90
C VAL A 357 7.82 -3.22 15.23
N PRO A 358 8.87 -2.89 15.98
CA PRO A 358 8.75 -2.14 17.23
C PRO A 358 8.38 -0.69 16.98
N ALA A 359 7.79 -0.05 17.99
CA ALA A 359 7.51 1.38 17.98
C ALA A 359 8.81 2.19 17.87
N ASP A 360 8.80 3.16 16.98
CA ASP A 360 9.83 4.21 16.83
C ASP A 360 9.14 5.52 16.42
N PRO A 361 8.69 6.33 17.39
CA PRO A 361 8.00 7.59 17.11
C PRO A 361 8.84 8.58 16.30
N ALA A 362 10.17 8.50 16.35
CA ALA A 362 11.05 9.36 15.56
C ALA A 362 10.97 9.01 14.06
N ALA A 363 10.65 7.77 13.72
CA ALA A 363 10.39 7.30 12.37
C ALA A 363 8.90 7.31 11.98
N GLY A 364 8.01 7.79 12.87
CA GLY A 364 6.56 7.84 12.66
C GLY A 364 5.83 6.53 13.00
N VAL A 365 6.48 5.58 13.67
CA VAL A 365 5.88 4.33 14.14
C VAL A 365 5.53 4.48 15.62
N TYR A 366 4.26 4.69 15.92
CA TYR A 366 3.82 4.98 17.28
C TYR A 366 3.45 3.74 18.09
N PHE A 367 3.26 2.60 17.41
CA PHE A 367 2.87 1.34 18.03
C PHE A 367 3.70 0.17 17.51
N ASP A 368 3.97 -0.78 18.38
CA ASP A 368 4.42 -2.10 17.94
C ASP A 368 3.39 -2.72 17.01
N GLN A 369 3.85 -3.33 15.91
CA GLN A 369 2.97 -4.04 14.97
C GLN A 369 3.45 -5.45 14.77
N GLU A 370 2.60 -6.40 15.09
CA GLU A 370 2.77 -7.83 14.79
C GLU A 370 1.91 -8.20 13.58
N TRP A 371 2.50 -8.95 12.63
CA TRP A 371 1.83 -9.32 11.39
C TRP A 371 1.30 -10.76 11.36
N ALA A 372 1.40 -11.47 12.50
CA ALA A 372 0.97 -12.87 12.61
C ALA A 372 1.63 -13.75 11.54
N SER A 373 0.82 -14.45 10.73
CA SER A 373 1.27 -15.30 9.63
C SER A 373 1.10 -14.66 8.25
N LEU A 374 0.81 -13.35 8.19
CA LEU A 374 0.75 -12.67 6.90
C LEU A 374 2.12 -12.63 6.25
N LYS A 375 2.18 -13.04 5.00
CA LYS A 375 3.40 -12.98 4.21
C LYS A 375 3.91 -11.54 4.12
N ASN A 376 5.21 -11.45 3.90
CA ASN A 376 5.90 -10.21 3.58
C ASN A 376 5.76 -9.86 2.10
N LEU A 377 6.18 -8.64 1.74
CA LEU A 377 6.20 -8.17 0.35
C LEU A 377 7.41 -7.28 0.10
N PHE A 378 7.83 -7.18 -1.17
CA PHE A 378 8.97 -6.38 -1.55
C PHE A 378 8.68 -4.87 -1.50
N PRO A 379 9.49 -4.07 -0.78
CA PRO A 379 9.55 -2.64 -1.01
C PRO A 379 10.18 -2.36 -2.37
N VAL A 380 9.61 -1.40 -3.11
CA VAL A 380 10.08 -0.99 -4.44
C VAL A 380 10.62 0.43 -4.38
N ALA A 381 11.92 0.59 -4.58
CA ALA A 381 12.56 1.89 -4.72
C ALA A 381 12.47 2.37 -6.17
N SER A 382 11.84 3.51 -6.39
CA SER A 382 11.67 4.12 -7.72
C SER A 382 11.55 5.64 -7.65
N GLY A 383 11.83 6.32 -8.76
CA GLY A 383 11.69 7.77 -8.87
C GLY A 383 13.04 8.48 -9.06
N GLY A 384 13.53 8.54 -10.31
CA GLY A 384 14.76 9.25 -10.68
C GLY A 384 16.06 8.55 -10.30
N ILE A 385 16.05 7.25 -10.03
CA ILE A 385 17.26 6.50 -9.68
C ILE A 385 18.09 6.13 -10.91
N HIS A 386 19.40 6.07 -10.72
CA HIS A 386 20.40 5.63 -11.68
C HIS A 386 21.57 4.90 -10.97
N VAL A 387 22.53 4.40 -11.71
CA VAL A 387 23.61 3.52 -11.20
C VAL A 387 24.34 4.07 -9.97
N LEU A 388 24.58 5.38 -9.90
CA LEU A 388 25.31 5.99 -8.77
C LEU A 388 24.51 6.00 -7.46
N HIS A 389 23.19 5.79 -7.49
CA HIS A 389 22.36 5.65 -6.30
C HIS A 389 22.38 4.23 -5.71
N ILE A 390 22.84 3.23 -6.46
CA ILE A 390 22.76 1.81 -6.10
C ILE A 390 23.45 1.49 -4.76
N PRO A 391 24.66 2.02 -4.45
CA PRO A 391 25.26 1.77 -3.13
C PRO A 391 24.40 2.26 -1.96
N ALA A 392 23.85 3.48 -2.05
CA ALA A 392 22.97 4.03 -1.01
C ALA A 392 21.63 3.27 -0.91
N LEU A 393 21.05 2.86 -2.04
CA LEU A 393 19.85 2.02 -2.06
C LEU A 393 20.10 0.67 -1.39
N HIS A 394 21.26 0.07 -1.62
CA HIS A 394 21.60 -1.20 -0.99
C HIS A 394 21.82 -1.08 0.52
N GLU A 395 22.41 0.03 0.97
CA GLU A 395 22.53 0.35 2.40
C GLU A 395 21.15 0.54 3.08
N ILE A 396 20.18 1.17 2.37
CA ILE A 396 18.84 1.45 2.90
C ILE A 396 17.96 0.20 2.91
N TYR A 397 17.96 -0.59 1.84
CA TYR A 397 16.98 -1.65 1.62
C TYR A 397 17.54 -3.08 1.72
N GLY A 398 18.86 -3.24 1.61
CA GLY A 398 19.47 -4.57 1.50
C GLY A 398 19.06 -5.31 0.22
N ASN A 399 19.10 -6.65 0.26
CA ASN A 399 18.80 -7.49 -0.90
C ASN A 399 17.30 -7.70 -1.14
N ASP A 400 16.45 -7.62 -0.10
CA ASP A 400 15.01 -7.88 -0.24
C ASP A 400 14.24 -6.62 -0.61
N ALA A 401 14.53 -6.14 -1.83
CA ALA A 401 13.88 -5.00 -2.47
C ALA A 401 13.90 -5.14 -4.00
N PHE A 402 13.01 -4.40 -4.66
CA PHE A 402 13.10 -4.11 -6.09
C PHE A 402 13.66 -2.70 -6.32
N TRP A 403 14.59 -2.57 -7.23
CA TRP A 403 15.03 -1.26 -7.74
C TRP A 403 14.48 -1.06 -9.14
N LEU A 404 13.61 -0.06 -9.26
CA LEU A 404 12.85 0.19 -10.48
C LEU A 404 13.34 1.46 -11.17
N PHE A 405 14.03 1.26 -12.28
CA PHE A 405 14.62 2.33 -13.08
C PHE A 405 13.64 2.81 -14.18
N GLY A 406 13.68 4.09 -14.47
CA GLY A 406 13.04 4.68 -15.64
C GLY A 406 14.10 5.33 -16.54
N GLY A 407 14.28 6.64 -16.42
CA GLY A 407 15.31 7.39 -17.13
C GLY A 407 16.72 6.81 -16.97
N GLY A 408 17.05 6.30 -15.78
CA GLY A 408 18.37 5.66 -15.52
C GLY A 408 18.65 4.38 -16.33
N THR A 409 17.65 3.80 -17.00
CA THR A 409 17.84 2.73 -18.00
C THR A 409 17.76 3.30 -19.41
N HIS A 410 16.68 4.03 -19.72
CA HIS A 410 16.37 4.42 -21.09
C HIS A 410 17.18 5.60 -21.62
N GLY A 411 17.75 6.40 -20.72
CA GLY A 411 18.60 7.54 -21.06
C GLY A 411 20.06 7.20 -21.31
N HIS A 412 20.45 5.93 -21.26
CA HIS A 412 21.82 5.48 -21.55
C HIS A 412 22.18 5.76 -23.02
N PRO A 413 23.42 6.25 -23.33
CA PRO A 413 23.83 6.55 -24.71
C PRO A 413 23.69 5.36 -25.66
N GLY A 414 23.94 4.15 -25.18
CA GLY A 414 23.77 2.89 -25.93
C GLY A 414 22.35 2.33 -25.94
N GLY A 415 21.33 3.10 -25.47
CA GLY A 415 19.93 2.69 -25.44
C GLY A 415 19.57 1.81 -24.25
N SER A 416 18.33 1.31 -24.25
CA SER A 416 17.72 0.60 -23.13
C SER A 416 18.45 -0.68 -22.73
N ARG A 417 18.95 -1.45 -23.69
CA ARG A 417 19.72 -2.68 -23.44
C ARG A 417 21.02 -2.40 -22.69
N ALA A 418 21.76 -1.37 -23.12
CA ALA A 418 23.00 -0.96 -22.48
C ALA A 418 22.76 -0.41 -21.07
N GLY A 419 21.72 0.43 -20.89
CA GLY A 419 21.33 0.91 -19.57
C GLY A 419 20.90 -0.21 -18.62
N ALA A 420 20.19 -1.21 -19.12
CA ALA A 420 19.83 -2.39 -18.34
C ALA A 420 21.08 -3.21 -17.91
N ARG A 421 22.08 -3.38 -18.78
CA ARG A 421 23.36 -4.01 -18.45
C ARG A 421 24.14 -3.24 -17.39
N ALA A 422 24.17 -1.90 -17.52
CA ALA A 422 24.80 -1.05 -16.52
C ALA A 422 24.16 -1.22 -15.14
N ASN A 423 22.83 -1.16 -15.07
CA ASN A 423 22.09 -1.34 -13.82
C ASN A 423 22.31 -2.73 -13.22
N ARG A 424 22.33 -3.77 -14.05
CA ARG A 424 22.59 -5.16 -13.60
C ARG A 424 24.01 -5.31 -13.05
N ALA A 425 25.03 -4.86 -13.78
CA ALA A 425 26.42 -4.93 -13.37
C ALA A 425 26.68 -4.17 -12.06
N ALA A 426 26.11 -2.97 -11.92
CA ALA A 426 26.21 -2.17 -10.71
C ALA A 426 25.56 -2.89 -9.50
N THR A 427 24.37 -3.45 -9.68
CA THR A 427 23.64 -4.16 -8.62
C THR A 427 24.39 -5.41 -8.15
N GLU A 428 24.87 -6.22 -9.06
CA GLU A 428 25.62 -7.43 -8.72
C GLU A 428 26.95 -7.11 -8.04
N ALA A 429 27.63 -6.05 -8.48
CA ALA A 429 28.85 -5.59 -7.85
C ALA A 429 28.64 -5.17 -6.40
N VAL A 430 27.66 -4.30 -6.17
CA VAL A 430 27.36 -3.80 -4.81
C VAL A 430 26.88 -4.92 -3.89
N ALA A 431 26.02 -5.81 -4.38
CA ALA A 431 25.57 -6.97 -3.61
C ALA A 431 26.72 -7.94 -3.24
N ALA A 432 27.78 -7.99 -4.08
CA ALA A 432 28.98 -8.74 -3.83
C ALA A 432 30.05 -7.97 -3.03
N GLY A 433 29.73 -6.78 -2.51
CA GLY A 433 30.67 -5.92 -1.74
C GLY A 433 31.74 -5.24 -2.60
N ARG A 434 31.56 -5.18 -3.93
CA ARG A 434 32.48 -4.47 -4.85
C ARG A 434 32.01 -3.03 -5.07
N THR A 435 32.95 -2.13 -5.38
CA THR A 435 32.59 -0.75 -5.76
C THR A 435 32.16 -0.66 -7.23
N LEU A 436 31.47 0.44 -7.56
CA LEU A 436 31.05 0.71 -8.94
C LEU A 436 32.26 0.88 -9.88
N GLU A 437 33.34 1.53 -9.40
CA GLU A 437 34.57 1.74 -10.15
C GLU A 437 35.25 0.40 -10.47
N GLN A 438 35.23 -0.57 -9.55
CA GLN A 438 35.75 -1.91 -9.80
C GLN A 438 34.94 -2.62 -10.88
N ALA A 439 33.59 -2.53 -10.82
CA ALA A 439 32.73 -3.17 -11.80
C ALA A 439 32.78 -2.49 -13.17
N ALA A 440 32.99 -1.18 -13.22
CA ALA A 440 33.10 -0.40 -14.46
C ALA A 440 34.35 -0.76 -15.30
N LYS A 441 35.38 -1.41 -14.71
CA LYS A 441 36.54 -1.93 -15.46
C LYS A 441 36.12 -3.03 -16.42
N ASP A 442 35.16 -3.86 -16.03
CA ASP A 442 34.70 -5.03 -16.76
C ASP A 442 33.39 -4.77 -17.56
N CYS A 443 32.72 -3.64 -17.33
CA CYS A 443 31.46 -3.30 -17.97
C CYS A 443 31.48 -1.87 -18.56
N PRO A 444 31.75 -1.74 -19.88
CA PRO A 444 31.74 -0.44 -20.55
C PRO A 444 30.45 0.34 -20.38
N GLU A 445 29.29 -0.35 -20.42
CA GLU A 445 27.99 0.27 -20.26
C GLU A 445 27.85 0.90 -18.86
N LEU A 446 28.36 0.28 -17.80
CA LEU A 446 28.36 0.87 -16.47
C LEU A 446 29.27 2.10 -16.41
N ARG A 447 30.45 2.06 -17.01
CA ARG A 447 31.36 3.22 -17.09
C ARG A 447 30.70 4.40 -17.79
N ASP A 448 30.03 4.16 -18.92
CA ASP A 448 29.33 5.20 -19.67
C ASP A 448 28.16 5.79 -18.89
N ALA A 449 27.40 4.95 -18.18
CA ALA A 449 26.31 5.39 -17.30
C ALA A 449 26.84 6.23 -16.12
N MET A 450 27.92 5.83 -15.49
CA MET A 450 28.55 6.59 -14.40
C MET A 450 29.03 7.97 -14.87
N ALA A 451 29.66 8.04 -16.03
CA ALA A 451 30.09 9.30 -16.62
C ALA A 451 28.92 10.23 -16.97
N LEU A 452 27.84 9.67 -17.52
CA LEU A 452 26.65 10.42 -17.89
C LEU A 452 25.95 11.04 -16.69
N TRP A 453 25.80 10.27 -15.59
CA TRP A 453 25.03 10.66 -14.41
C TRP A 453 25.85 11.34 -13.32
N ALA A 454 27.17 11.53 -13.52
CA ALA A 454 28.09 12.06 -12.50
C ALA A 454 27.69 13.43 -11.93
N ASN A 455 27.05 14.28 -12.74
CA ASN A 455 26.67 15.63 -12.37
C ASN A 455 25.15 15.82 -12.25
N VAL A 456 24.37 14.72 -12.20
CA VAL A 456 22.93 14.81 -12.01
C VAL A 456 22.63 14.77 -10.52
N THR A 457 22.25 15.93 -9.98
CA THR A 457 21.71 16.07 -8.63
C THR A 457 20.22 16.41 -8.73
N PHE A 458 19.43 15.91 -7.80
CA PHE A 458 18.03 16.32 -7.63
C PHE A 458 17.98 17.24 -6.41
N GLU A 459 18.66 18.39 -6.54
CA GLU A 459 18.58 19.45 -5.53
C GLU A 459 17.24 20.18 -5.67
N ASP A 460 16.65 20.54 -4.51
CA ASP A 460 15.35 21.22 -4.36
C ASP A 460 15.33 22.64 -4.93
#